data_112d581240d2d7ab9aab35d9a573a9a4
#
_entry.id   112d581240d2d7ab9aab35d9a573a9a4
#
_cell.length_a   1.000
_cell.length_b   1.000
_cell.length_c   1.000
_cell.angle_alpha   90.00
_cell.angle_beta   90.00
_cell.angle_gamma   90.00
#
_symmetry.space_group_name_H-M   'P 1'
#
loop_
_entity.id
_entity.type
_entity.pdbx_description
1 polymer ?
#
loop_
_entity_poly.entity_id
_entity_poly.type
_entity_poly.pdbx_seq_one_letter_code
_entity_poly.pdbx_strand_id
1 'polypeptide(L)'
;MNQSQEDYLEAIYVLSKEDEHVRMSDVAKHLSVSKPSVNKAINLLQEKGYLTHQHYGSILLTEEGRTLAKKVYERHKVIKRFFVDILKVEETIAEDEACKVGHCIGEDTLEKLKEFVNRVLD
;
A
#
# COMPACT_ATOMS: atom_id res chain seq x y z
N MET A 1 -11.20 1.08 7.29
CA MET A 1 -10.28 1.99 6.60
C MET A 1 -10.63 2.06 5.13
N ASN A 2 -10.60 3.23 4.52
CA ASN A 2 -10.94 3.38 3.11
C ASN A 2 -9.72 3.21 2.19
N GLN A 3 -9.97 3.18 0.88
CA GLN A 3 -8.92 2.99 -0.12
C GLN A 3 -7.82 4.04 -0.02
N SER A 4 -8.19 5.31 0.12
CA SER A 4 -7.22 6.40 0.21
C SER A 4 -6.25 6.21 1.38
N GLN A 5 -6.78 5.86 2.54
CA GLN A 5 -5.95 5.63 3.73
C GLN A 5 -5.02 4.45 3.56
N GLU A 6 -5.50 3.37 2.94
CA GLU A 6 -4.67 2.21 2.63
C GLU A 6 -3.56 2.57 1.64
N ASP A 7 -3.87 3.37 0.63
CA ASP A 7 -2.88 3.83 -0.35
C ASP A 7 -1.76 4.64 0.32
N TYR A 8 -2.11 5.52 1.27
CA TYR A 8 -1.11 6.30 1.99
C TYR A 8 -0.22 5.41 2.85
N LEU A 9 -0.82 4.45 3.58
CA LEU A 9 -0.02 3.53 4.40
C LEU A 9 0.90 2.67 3.55
N GLU A 10 0.41 2.17 2.43
CA GLU A 10 1.22 1.36 1.52
C GLU A 10 2.38 2.19 0.95
N ALA A 11 2.13 3.43 0.55
CA ALA A 11 3.17 4.30 0.01
C ALA A 11 4.27 4.53 1.04
N ILE A 12 3.90 4.82 2.28
CA ILE A 12 4.87 5.03 3.36
C ILE A 12 5.67 3.76 3.60
N TYR A 13 5.02 2.61 3.60
CA TYR A 13 5.67 1.31 3.79
C TYR A 13 6.71 1.04 2.71
N VAL A 14 6.33 1.24 1.44
CA VAL A 14 7.22 1.03 0.29
C VAL A 14 8.42 1.98 0.35
N LEU A 15 8.16 3.26 0.61
CA LEU A 15 9.22 4.27 0.70
C LEU A 15 10.16 4.01 1.88
N SER A 16 9.64 3.48 2.99
CA SER A 16 10.44 3.19 4.18
C SER A 16 11.44 2.07 3.98
N LYS A 17 11.27 1.24 2.95
CA LYS A 17 12.21 0.17 2.63
C LYS A 17 13.54 0.70 2.09
N GLU A 18 13.50 1.85 1.42
CA GLU A 18 14.69 2.48 0.85
C GLU A 18 15.33 3.44 1.85
N ASP A 19 14.52 4.20 2.58
CA ASP A 19 14.98 5.14 3.59
C ASP A 19 13.90 5.24 4.66
N GLU A 20 14.22 4.85 5.89
CA GLU A 20 13.23 4.88 6.98
C GLU A 20 12.77 6.31 7.32
N HIS A 21 13.50 7.34 6.86
CA HIS A 21 13.11 8.74 7.02
C HIS A 21 12.22 9.18 5.84
N VAL A 22 10.96 8.77 5.87
CA VAL A 22 9.98 9.14 4.83
C VAL A 22 9.46 10.54 5.13
N ARG A 23 9.45 11.40 4.12
CA ARG A 23 8.94 12.77 4.23
C ARG A 23 7.64 12.95 3.48
N MET A 24 6.86 13.97 3.87
CA MET A 24 5.60 14.27 3.18
C MET A 24 5.80 14.51 1.69
N SER A 25 6.90 15.17 1.31
CA SER A 25 7.20 15.41 -0.11
C SER A 25 7.42 14.12 -0.88
N ASP A 26 8.01 13.10 -0.25
CA ASP A 26 8.21 11.80 -0.88
C ASP A 26 6.87 11.11 -1.14
N VAL A 27 5.96 11.18 -0.18
CA VAL A 27 4.63 10.60 -0.31
C VAL A 27 3.82 11.33 -1.38
N ALA A 28 3.87 12.66 -1.38
CA ALA A 28 3.18 13.47 -2.38
C ALA A 28 3.63 13.11 -3.80
N LYS A 29 4.94 12.97 -3.99
CA LYS A 29 5.52 12.60 -5.27
C LYS A 29 5.13 11.19 -5.68
N HIS A 30 5.23 10.24 -4.76
CA HIS A 30 4.93 8.83 -5.02
C HIS A 30 3.47 8.62 -5.44
N LEU A 31 2.54 9.30 -4.78
CA LEU A 31 1.10 9.17 -5.07
C LEU A 31 0.57 10.20 -6.06
N SER A 32 1.39 11.14 -6.50
CA SER A 32 0.99 12.22 -7.41
C SER A 32 -0.17 13.04 -6.83
N VAL A 33 -0.04 13.41 -5.56
CA VAL A 33 -1.04 14.22 -4.85
C VAL A 33 -0.40 15.48 -4.29
N SER A 34 -1.23 16.42 -3.86
CA SER A 34 -0.76 17.68 -3.29
C SER A 34 -0.24 17.50 -1.86
N LYS A 35 0.65 18.39 -1.43
CA LYS A 35 1.14 18.38 -0.05
C LYS A 35 0.03 18.57 0.98
N PRO A 36 -0.95 19.48 0.77
CA PRO A 36 -2.08 19.58 1.68
C PRO A 36 -2.88 18.29 1.84
N SER A 37 -3.05 17.52 0.75
CA SER A 37 -3.72 16.23 0.79
C SER A 37 -2.93 15.23 1.65
N VAL A 38 -1.60 15.20 1.48
CA VAL A 38 -0.73 14.34 2.29
C VAL A 38 -0.83 14.74 3.76
N ASN A 39 -0.75 16.04 4.06
CA ASN A 39 -0.81 16.54 5.44
C ASN A 39 -2.09 16.10 6.14
N LYS A 40 -3.22 16.22 5.44
CA LYS A 40 -4.52 15.80 5.96
C LYS A 40 -4.56 14.31 6.26
N ALA A 41 -4.06 13.50 5.33
CA ALA A 41 -4.03 12.05 5.48
C ALA A 41 -3.10 11.62 6.62
N ILE A 42 -1.92 12.22 6.72
CA ILE A 42 -0.95 11.92 7.77
C ILE A 42 -1.53 12.24 9.15
N ASN A 43 -2.17 13.38 9.29
CA ASN A 43 -2.79 13.74 10.56
C ASN A 43 -3.88 12.74 10.97
N LEU A 44 -4.71 12.32 10.03
CA LEU A 44 -5.76 11.35 10.28
C LEU A 44 -5.19 9.99 10.70
N LEU A 45 -4.18 9.53 9.99
CA LEU A 45 -3.54 8.23 10.28
C LEU A 45 -2.79 8.27 11.62
N GLN A 46 -2.23 9.42 11.97
CA GLN A 46 -1.59 9.62 13.27
C GLN A 46 -2.62 9.52 14.39
N GLU A 47 -3.78 10.13 14.23
CA GLU A 47 -4.88 10.03 15.20
C GLU A 47 -5.33 8.59 15.39
N LYS A 48 -5.31 7.80 14.34
CA LYS A 48 -5.70 6.39 14.38
C LYS A 48 -4.60 5.47 14.95
N GLY A 49 -3.41 6.00 15.20
CA GLY A 49 -2.33 5.24 15.80
C GLY A 49 -1.50 4.42 14.81
N TYR A 50 -1.60 4.70 13.51
CA TYR A 50 -0.87 3.94 12.49
C TYR A 50 0.49 4.52 12.16
N LEU A 51 0.73 5.78 12.50
CA LEU A 51 2.02 6.42 12.27
C LEU A 51 2.28 7.52 13.28
N THR A 52 3.53 7.97 13.33
CA THR A 52 3.92 9.17 14.07
C THR A 52 4.62 10.11 13.09
N HIS A 53 4.38 11.41 13.26
CA HIS A 53 5.03 12.44 12.47
C HIS A 53 6.05 13.14 13.35
N GLN A 54 7.33 12.91 13.09
CA GLN A 54 8.40 13.41 13.92
C GLN A 54 8.63 14.91 13.72
N HIS A 55 9.29 15.51 14.72
CA HIS A 55 9.54 16.94 14.75
C HIS A 55 10.27 17.48 13.51
N TYR A 56 11.10 16.66 12.87
CA TYR A 56 11.89 17.05 11.70
C TYR A 56 11.24 16.60 10.38
N GLY A 57 9.95 16.33 10.39
CA GLY A 57 9.22 15.99 9.19
C GLY A 57 9.24 14.53 8.77
N SER A 58 9.92 13.66 9.52
CA SER A 58 9.94 12.23 9.23
C SER A 58 8.64 11.56 9.67
N ILE A 59 8.11 10.71 8.78
CA ILE A 59 6.92 9.91 9.05
C ILE A 59 7.39 8.49 9.36
N LEU A 60 7.00 7.98 10.53
CA LEU A 60 7.36 6.63 10.95
C LEU A 60 6.09 5.82 11.18
N LEU A 61 6.05 4.61 10.64
CA LEU A 61 4.96 3.68 10.91
C LEU A 61 5.10 3.12 12.32
N THR A 62 3.98 3.05 13.03
CA THR A 62 3.92 2.29 14.28
C THR A 62 3.94 0.81 13.92
N GLU A 63 4.09 -0.07 14.91
CA GLU A 63 4.01 -1.51 14.69
C GLU A 63 2.67 -1.88 14.05
N GLU A 64 1.59 -1.31 14.57
CA GLU A 64 0.24 -1.53 14.06
C GLU A 64 0.10 -1.03 12.62
N GLY A 65 0.63 0.17 12.32
CA GLY A 65 0.61 0.73 10.99
C GLY A 65 1.40 -0.10 10.00
N ARG A 66 2.57 -0.60 10.41
CA ARG A 66 3.41 -1.44 9.57
C ARG A 66 2.72 -2.76 9.25
N THR A 67 2.09 -3.39 10.23
CA THR A 67 1.35 -4.64 10.03
C THR A 67 0.24 -4.46 9.00
N LEU A 68 -0.52 -3.38 9.13
CA LEU A 68 -1.62 -3.09 8.21
C LEU A 68 -1.11 -2.74 6.81
N ALA A 69 -0.08 -1.91 6.73
CA ALA A 69 0.53 -1.51 5.45
C ALA A 69 1.08 -2.72 4.69
N LYS A 70 1.72 -3.63 5.42
CA LYS A 70 2.26 -4.87 4.85
C LYS A 70 1.14 -5.74 4.25
N LYS A 71 0.01 -5.84 4.94
CA LYS A 71 -1.16 -6.59 4.45
C LYS A 71 -1.66 -5.99 3.12
N VAL A 72 -1.78 -4.68 3.05
CA VAL A 72 -2.21 -3.99 1.82
C VAL A 72 -1.23 -4.27 0.70
N TYR A 73 0.06 -4.15 0.98
CA TYR A 73 1.13 -4.37 0.02
C TYR A 73 1.13 -5.80 -0.53
N GLU A 74 1.01 -6.80 0.35
CA GLU A 74 1.00 -8.21 -0.06
C GLU A 74 -0.24 -8.55 -0.90
N ARG A 75 -1.39 -7.99 -0.54
CA ARG A 75 -2.65 -8.14 -1.27
C ARG A 75 -2.49 -7.64 -2.71
N HIS A 76 -1.92 -6.46 -2.85
CA HIS A 76 -1.63 -5.84 -4.14
C HIS A 76 -0.70 -6.73 -4.99
N LYS A 77 0.37 -7.23 -4.38
CA LYS A 77 1.37 -8.08 -5.06
C LYS A 77 0.76 -9.38 -5.59
N VAL A 78 -0.06 -10.05 -4.80
CA VAL A 78 -0.69 -11.31 -5.20
C VAL A 78 -1.58 -11.09 -6.41
N ILE A 79 -2.42 -10.06 -6.37
CA ILE A 79 -3.35 -9.76 -7.45
C ILE A 79 -2.58 -9.35 -8.71
N LYS A 80 -1.56 -8.52 -8.58
CA LYS A 80 -0.74 -8.10 -9.71
C LYS A 80 -0.06 -9.31 -10.36
N ARG A 81 0.49 -10.21 -9.54
CA ARG A 81 1.15 -11.42 -10.03
C ARG A 81 0.18 -12.29 -10.83
N PHE A 82 -1.04 -12.42 -10.36
CA PHE A 82 -2.09 -13.14 -11.07
C PHE A 82 -2.37 -12.49 -12.43
N PHE A 83 -2.53 -11.18 -12.46
CA PHE A 83 -2.82 -10.46 -13.69
C PHE A 83 -1.67 -10.53 -14.70
N VAL A 84 -0.44 -10.31 -14.27
CA VAL A 84 0.71 -10.28 -15.17
C VAL A 84 1.14 -11.68 -15.59
N ASP A 85 1.36 -12.57 -14.63
CA ASP A 85 2.01 -13.85 -14.89
C ASP A 85 1.06 -14.94 -15.36
N ILE A 86 -0.21 -14.89 -14.95
CA ILE A 86 -1.18 -15.90 -15.36
C ILE A 86 -2.06 -15.39 -16.50
N LEU A 87 -2.68 -14.22 -16.33
CA LEU A 87 -3.58 -13.65 -17.34
C LEU A 87 -2.87 -12.91 -18.47
N LYS A 88 -1.58 -12.61 -18.29
CA LYS A 88 -0.78 -11.89 -19.28
C LYS A 88 -1.28 -10.47 -19.56
N VAL A 89 -1.79 -9.83 -18.53
CA VAL A 89 -2.18 -8.42 -18.59
C VAL A 89 -0.91 -7.57 -18.64
N GLU A 90 -0.92 -6.49 -19.43
CA GLU A 90 0.22 -5.57 -19.51
C GLU A 90 0.53 -5.00 -18.12
N GLU A 91 1.81 -4.85 -17.79
CA GLU A 91 2.26 -4.54 -16.43
C GLU A 91 1.68 -3.25 -15.85
N THR A 92 1.63 -2.18 -16.63
CA THR A 92 1.12 -0.89 -16.14
C THR A 92 -0.38 -0.97 -15.83
N ILE A 93 -1.12 -1.67 -16.68
CA ILE A 93 -2.56 -1.88 -16.47
C ILE A 93 -2.78 -2.76 -15.26
N ALA A 94 -2.01 -3.83 -15.14
CA ALA A 94 -2.13 -4.75 -14.01
C ALA A 94 -1.83 -4.06 -12.67
N GLU A 95 -0.83 -3.18 -12.65
CA GLU A 95 -0.49 -2.41 -11.44
C GLU A 95 -1.68 -1.57 -10.97
N ASP A 96 -2.28 -0.81 -11.89
CA ASP A 96 -3.41 0.06 -11.57
C ASP A 96 -4.64 -0.75 -11.13
N GLU A 97 -4.97 -1.79 -11.88
CA GLU A 97 -6.15 -2.60 -11.58
C GLU A 97 -6.00 -3.45 -10.32
N ALA A 98 -4.80 -3.99 -10.08
CA ALA A 98 -4.52 -4.75 -8.87
C ALA A 98 -4.69 -3.90 -7.61
N CYS A 99 -4.26 -2.65 -7.68
CA CYS A 99 -4.45 -1.70 -6.58
C CYS A 99 -5.93 -1.51 -6.27
N LYS A 100 -6.74 -1.29 -7.29
CA LYS A 100 -8.18 -1.09 -7.14
C LYS A 100 -8.89 -2.34 -6.61
N VAL A 101 -8.61 -3.48 -7.19
CA VAL A 101 -9.21 -4.76 -6.79
C VAL A 101 -8.82 -5.10 -5.35
N GLY A 102 -7.59 -4.81 -4.98
CA GLY A 102 -7.08 -5.10 -3.64
C GLY A 102 -7.87 -4.45 -2.51
N HIS A 103 -8.51 -3.32 -2.77
CA HIS A 103 -9.32 -2.63 -1.77
C HIS A 103 -10.75 -3.18 -1.66
N CYS A 104 -11.15 -4.03 -2.60
CA CYS A 104 -12.52 -4.55 -2.67
C CYS A 104 -12.61 -6.05 -2.39
N ILE A 105 -11.50 -6.77 -2.50
CA ILE A 105 -11.48 -8.22 -2.36
C ILE A 105 -11.50 -8.64 -0.88
N GLY A 106 -12.27 -9.68 -0.56
CA GLY A 106 -12.31 -10.21 0.81
C GLY A 106 -11.11 -11.09 1.12
N GLU A 107 -10.85 -11.28 2.41
CA GLU A 107 -9.71 -12.07 2.86
C GLU A 107 -9.76 -13.53 2.40
N ASP A 108 -10.94 -14.15 2.44
CA ASP A 108 -11.10 -15.54 2.01
C ASP A 108 -10.80 -15.69 0.52
N THR A 109 -11.34 -14.79 -0.29
CA THR A 109 -11.10 -14.81 -1.73
C THR A 109 -9.63 -14.57 -2.04
N LEU A 110 -9.01 -13.64 -1.33
CA LEU A 110 -7.59 -13.35 -1.49
C LEU A 110 -6.72 -14.56 -1.15
N GLU A 111 -7.04 -15.26 -0.06
CA GLU A 111 -6.28 -16.44 0.36
C GLU A 111 -6.36 -17.54 -0.68
N LYS A 112 -7.54 -17.77 -1.23
CA LYS A 112 -7.74 -18.75 -2.30
C LYS A 112 -7.02 -18.36 -3.58
N LEU A 113 -7.01 -17.07 -3.91
CA LEU A 113 -6.26 -16.56 -5.05
C LEU A 113 -4.76 -16.78 -4.85
N LYS A 114 -4.27 -16.50 -3.66
CA LYS A 114 -2.85 -16.69 -3.31
C LYS A 114 -2.45 -18.17 -3.46
N GLU A 115 -3.28 -19.08 -2.96
CA GLU A 115 -3.04 -20.52 -3.08
C GLU A 115 -2.99 -20.95 -4.55
N PHE A 116 -3.91 -20.44 -5.35
CA PHE A 116 -3.96 -20.74 -6.78
C PHE A 116 -2.70 -20.23 -7.49
N VAL A 117 -2.32 -18.99 -7.26
CA VAL A 117 -1.15 -18.38 -7.88
C VAL A 117 0.11 -19.17 -7.53
N ASN A 118 0.29 -19.50 -6.26
CA ASN A 118 1.45 -20.26 -5.81
C ASN A 118 1.50 -21.67 -6.44
N ARG A 119 0.35 -22.32 -6.54
CA ARG A 119 0.26 -23.66 -7.15
C ARG A 119 0.61 -23.63 -8.64
N VAL A 120 0.18 -22.61 -9.36
CA VAL A 120 0.40 -22.51 -10.80
C VAL A 120 1.82 -22.04 -11.13
N LEU A 121 2.36 -21.09 -10.38
CA LEU A 121 3.64 -20.45 -10.70
C LEU A 121 4.83 -21.05 -9.94
N ASP A 122 4.58 -21.63 -8.79
CA ASP A 122 5.63 -22.26 -7.99
C ASP A 122 5.50 -23.78 -8.05
#